data_ff1b142f3cb51983ef1ce264a69a38c4
#
_entry.id   ff1b142f3cb51983ef1ce264a69a38c4
#
_cell.length_a   1.000
_cell.length_b   1.000
_cell.length_c   1.000
_cell.angle_alpha   90.00
_cell.angle_beta   90.00
_cell.angle_gamma   90.00
#
_symmetry.space_group_name_H-M   'P 1'
#
loop_
_entity.id
_entity.type
_entity.pdbx_description
1 polymer ?
#
loop_
_entity_poly.entity_id
_entity_poly.type
_entity_poly.pdbx_seq_one_letter_code
_entity_poly.pdbx_strand_id
1 'polypeptide(L)'
;MPPVKTKETPRDEVVAKPAAVAAPSRRTGAVAQDDYAPSYGAAAIASALVFVLYLLTLAPNTAMWDTSEYIAAAYVLGIPHPPGNPFFVLLAHVAGLIPMAPAFATRVNILAAVCSAASAGMWFLITERVLVGWLPARWQRILGGSLAVLIGATAFTVWNQSVVNEKVYTVSLLFFAIVSWLTVRWCDDPEG
;
A
#
# COMPACT_ATOMS: atom_id res chain seq x y z
N MET A 1 -20.10 -78.83 44.89
CA MET A 1 -19.68 -78.04 43.75
C MET A 1 -18.69 -77.00 44.26
N PRO A 2 -17.39 -77.07 43.92
CA PRO A 2 -16.42 -76.04 44.32
C PRO A 2 -16.40 -74.85 43.29
N PRO A 3 -16.04 -73.62 43.70
CA PRO A 3 -16.07 -72.44 42.84
C PRO A 3 -14.89 -72.44 41.90
N VAL A 4 -15.19 -71.99 40.65
CA VAL A 4 -14.23 -71.79 39.53
C VAL A 4 -13.38 -70.55 39.83
N LYS A 5 -12.06 -70.70 39.89
CA LYS A 5 -11.09 -69.62 39.97
C LYS A 5 -10.85 -69.07 38.54
N THR A 6 -11.34 -67.90 38.26
CA THR A 6 -10.97 -67.14 37.08
C THR A 6 -9.59 -66.53 37.26
N LYS A 7 -8.68 -66.86 36.37
CA LYS A 7 -7.30 -66.38 36.30
C LYS A 7 -7.30 -65.06 35.51
N GLU A 8 -7.14 -63.96 36.22
CA GLU A 8 -6.91 -62.64 35.58
C GLU A 8 -5.50 -62.58 35.02
N THR A 9 -5.42 -62.34 33.69
CA THR A 9 -4.16 -62.06 32.99
C THR A 9 -3.96 -60.53 32.95
N PRO A 10 -2.84 -59.98 33.40
CA PRO A 10 -2.56 -58.55 33.25
C PRO A 10 -2.35 -58.23 31.77
N ARG A 11 -3.16 -57.33 31.21
CA ARG A 11 -2.91 -56.70 29.92
C ARG A 11 -1.97 -55.51 30.16
N ASP A 12 -0.71 -55.71 29.90
CA ASP A 12 0.22 -54.60 29.72
C ASP A 12 -0.11 -53.92 28.38
N GLU A 13 -0.93 -52.89 28.46
CA GLU A 13 -1.25 -52.03 27.34
C GLU A 13 -0.06 -51.09 27.13
N VAL A 14 0.85 -51.48 26.22
CA VAL A 14 1.95 -50.63 25.76
C VAL A 14 1.33 -49.49 24.95
N VAL A 15 1.06 -48.36 25.62
CA VAL A 15 0.69 -47.11 24.98
C VAL A 15 1.88 -46.64 24.15
N ALA A 16 1.83 -46.86 22.84
CA ALA A 16 2.81 -46.35 21.92
C ALA A 16 2.80 -44.81 21.96
N LYS A 17 3.92 -44.23 22.38
CA LYS A 17 4.15 -42.80 22.39
C LYS A 17 3.99 -42.28 20.95
N PRO A 18 3.11 -41.29 20.68
CA PRO A 18 2.96 -40.78 19.32
C PRO A 18 4.29 -40.25 18.84
N ALA A 19 4.70 -40.69 17.64
CA ALA A 19 5.89 -40.20 16.97
C ALA A 19 5.81 -38.68 16.82
N ALA A 20 6.82 -37.99 17.31
CA ALA A 20 6.92 -36.55 17.15
C ALA A 20 6.88 -36.22 15.66
N VAL A 21 5.83 -35.53 15.23
CA VAL A 21 5.74 -34.99 13.88
C VAL A 21 6.93 -34.05 13.71
N ALA A 22 7.88 -34.41 12.84
CA ALA A 22 9.02 -33.58 12.52
C ALA A 22 8.51 -32.23 12.01
N ALA A 23 8.88 -31.16 12.69
CA ALA A 23 8.59 -29.79 12.22
C ALA A 23 9.11 -29.63 10.79
N PRO A 24 8.35 -28.99 9.88
CA PRO A 24 8.79 -28.79 8.51
C PRO A 24 10.13 -28.06 8.52
N SER A 25 11.13 -28.65 7.86
CA SER A 25 12.45 -28.05 7.73
C SER A 25 12.32 -26.65 7.12
N ARG A 26 12.79 -25.61 7.83
CA ARG A 26 12.90 -24.25 7.27
C ARG A 26 13.64 -24.38 5.94
N ARG A 27 13.02 -23.90 4.86
CA ARG A 27 13.65 -23.84 3.54
C ARG A 27 14.95 -23.04 3.68
N THR A 28 16.07 -23.72 3.58
CA THR A 28 17.42 -23.15 3.52
C THR A 28 17.50 -22.34 2.21
N GLY A 29 17.39 -21.02 2.29
CA GLY A 29 17.47 -20.12 1.13
C GLY A 29 16.60 -18.87 1.19
N ALA A 30 15.60 -18.82 2.10
CA ALA A 30 14.90 -17.57 2.36
C ALA A 30 15.82 -16.66 3.17
N VAL A 31 16.09 -15.45 2.68
CA VAL A 31 16.65 -14.37 3.49
C VAL A 31 15.80 -14.30 4.75
N ALA A 32 16.44 -14.39 5.93
CA ALA A 32 15.70 -14.31 7.18
C ALA A 32 14.90 -12.99 7.14
N GLN A 33 13.62 -13.06 7.47
CA GLN A 33 12.75 -11.87 7.43
C GLN A 33 13.27 -10.75 8.36
N ASP A 34 14.06 -11.16 9.37
CA ASP A 34 14.67 -10.29 10.36
C ASP A 34 15.75 -9.34 9.78
N ASP A 35 16.29 -9.62 8.59
CA ASP A 35 17.33 -8.80 7.94
C ASP A 35 16.79 -7.85 6.85
N TYR A 36 15.46 -7.71 6.73
CA TYR A 36 14.88 -6.81 5.74
C TYR A 36 14.99 -5.35 6.16
N ALA A 37 15.78 -4.58 5.42
CA ALA A 37 15.84 -3.12 5.51
C ALA A 37 15.14 -2.48 4.29
N PRO A 38 14.07 -1.70 4.48
CA PRO A 38 13.35 -1.05 3.39
C PRO A 38 14.24 -0.11 2.58
N SER A 39 14.11 -0.13 1.26
CA SER A 39 14.87 0.72 0.35
C SER A 39 14.21 2.11 0.20
N TYR A 40 14.11 2.88 1.29
CA TYR A 40 13.46 4.21 1.28
C TYR A 40 14.03 5.16 0.22
N GLY A 41 15.35 5.14 -0.02
CA GLY A 41 15.96 5.95 -1.06
C GLY A 41 15.45 5.59 -2.47
N ALA A 42 15.34 4.30 -2.79
CA ALA A 42 14.78 3.86 -4.08
C ALA A 42 13.30 4.20 -4.21
N ALA A 43 12.51 4.04 -3.14
CA ALA A 43 11.11 4.42 -3.10
C ALA A 43 10.93 5.94 -3.29
N ALA A 44 11.76 6.77 -2.66
CA ALA A 44 11.73 8.22 -2.82
C ALA A 44 12.08 8.64 -4.26
N ILE A 45 13.07 7.99 -4.89
CA ILE A 45 13.42 8.25 -6.30
C ILE A 45 12.24 7.84 -7.20
N ALA A 46 11.65 6.67 -7.01
CA ALA A 46 10.50 6.22 -7.78
C ALA A 46 9.32 7.19 -7.63
N SER A 47 9.00 7.61 -6.40
CA SER A 47 7.97 8.62 -6.12
C SER A 47 8.27 9.96 -6.83
N ALA A 48 9.51 10.44 -6.77
CA ALA A 48 9.91 11.69 -7.42
C ALA A 48 9.78 11.61 -8.94
N LEU A 49 10.18 10.49 -9.55
CA LEU A 49 10.04 10.28 -11.01
C LEU A 49 8.57 10.25 -11.43
N VAL A 50 7.71 9.58 -10.67
CA VAL A 50 6.26 9.58 -10.90
C VAL A 50 5.69 10.99 -10.74
N PHE A 51 6.11 11.73 -9.73
CA PHE A 51 5.66 13.11 -9.53
C PHE A 51 6.05 14.00 -10.71
N VAL A 52 7.29 13.93 -11.18
CA VAL A 52 7.74 14.68 -12.36
C VAL A 52 6.92 14.31 -13.60
N LEU A 53 6.68 13.01 -13.83
CA LEU A 53 5.84 12.53 -14.93
C LEU A 53 4.44 13.16 -14.88
N TYR A 54 3.81 13.16 -13.70
CA TYR A 54 2.48 13.75 -13.53
C TYR A 54 2.48 15.27 -13.68
N LEU A 55 3.51 15.96 -13.21
CA LEU A 55 3.62 17.41 -13.43
C LEU A 55 3.77 17.78 -14.91
N LEU A 56 4.56 16.99 -15.67
CA LEU A 56 4.75 17.22 -17.12
C LEU A 56 3.46 16.99 -17.93
N THR A 57 2.54 16.20 -17.39
CA THR A 57 1.26 15.86 -18.04
C THR A 57 0.05 16.44 -17.32
N LEU A 58 0.27 17.34 -16.35
CA LEU A 58 -0.76 17.91 -15.50
C LEU A 58 -1.78 18.72 -16.31
N ALA A 59 -3.07 18.48 -16.06
CA ALA A 59 -4.12 19.29 -16.63
C ALA A 59 -4.07 20.72 -16.06
N PRO A 60 -4.02 21.76 -16.92
CA PRO A 60 -3.93 23.14 -16.47
C PRO A 60 -5.23 23.67 -15.84
N ASN A 61 -6.35 23.03 -16.14
CA ASN A 61 -7.69 23.44 -15.74
C ASN A 61 -8.50 22.23 -15.25
N THR A 62 -9.81 22.44 -15.12
CA THR A 62 -10.78 21.38 -14.89
C THR A 62 -10.94 20.50 -16.12
N ALA A 63 -11.31 19.24 -15.93
CA ALA A 63 -11.73 18.33 -16.99
C ALA A 63 -13.22 18.06 -16.93
N MET A 64 -13.70 17.12 -17.74
CA MET A 64 -15.08 16.62 -17.71
C MET A 64 -15.39 15.90 -16.39
N TRP A 65 -16.64 15.56 -16.18
CA TRP A 65 -17.18 14.88 -15.00
C TRP A 65 -17.18 15.79 -13.76
N ASP A 66 -16.94 15.22 -12.59
CA ASP A 66 -17.09 15.89 -11.31
C ASP A 66 -15.92 16.82 -10.94
N THR A 67 -14.88 16.93 -11.77
CA THR A 67 -13.68 17.74 -11.53
C THR A 67 -14.04 19.19 -11.21
N SER A 68 -14.85 19.81 -12.05
CA SER A 68 -15.26 21.22 -11.90
C SER A 68 -16.04 21.45 -10.60
N GLU A 69 -16.92 20.53 -10.25
CA GLU A 69 -17.75 20.63 -9.06
C GLU A 69 -16.90 20.54 -7.78
N TYR A 70 -16.00 19.56 -7.70
CA TYR A 70 -15.13 19.39 -6.51
C TYR A 70 -14.14 20.54 -6.37
N ILE A 71 -13.62 21.09 -7.48
CA ILE A 71 -12.72 22.24 -7.45
C ILE A 71 -13.51 23.51 -7.05
N ALA A 72 -14.71 23.70 -7.57
CA ALA A 72 -15.57 24.82 -7.16
C ALA A 72 -15.99 24.70 -5.69
N ALA A 73 -16.41 23.53 -5.24
CA ALA A 73 -16.73 23.28 -3.84
C ALA A 73 -15.52 23.56 -2.92
N ALA A 74 -14.31 23.14 -3.31
CA ALA A 74 -13.09 23.45 -2.58
C ALA A 74 -12.81 24.96 -2.55
N TYR A 75 -13.05 25.69 -3.66
CA TYR A 75 -12.81 27.13 -3.73
C TYR A 75 -13.70 27.93 -2.75
N VAL A 76 -14.99 27.60 -2.69
CA VAL A 76 -15.97 28.33 -1.87
C VAL A 76 -16.26 27.65 -0.51
N LEU A 77 -15.58 26.57 -0.16
CA LEU A 77 -15.89 25.70 1.00
C LEU A 77 -17.35 25.21 0.97
N GLY A 78 -17.83 24.88 -0.23
CA GLY A 78 -19.16 24.36 -0.46
C GLY A 78 -19.25 22.83 -0.27
N ILE A 79 -20.44 22.28 -0.54
CA ILE A 79 -20.71 20.83 -0.45
C ILE A 79 -20.98 20.33 -1.87
N PRO A 80 -20.09 19.49 -2.44
CA PRO A 80 -20.37 18.83 -3.71
C PRO A 80 -21.46 17.78 -3.54
N HIS A 81 -21.95 17.18 -4.66
CA HIS A 81 -22.96 16.14 -4.60
C HIS A 81 -22.63 15.02 -3.59
N PRO A 82 -23.65 14.31 -3.05
CA PRO A 82 -23.42 13.25 -2.06
C PRO A 82 -22.39 12.21 -2.51
N PRO A 83 -21.47 11.78 -1.60
CA PRO A 83 -21.47 12.00 -0.15
C PRO A 83 -20.79 13.29 0.34
N GLY A 84 -20.44 14.26 -0.50
CA GLY A 84 -19.92 15.58 -0.13
C GLY A 84 -18.44 15.67 0.23
N ASN A 85 -17.83 14.59 0.70
CA ASN A 85 -16.41 14.46 1.03
C ASN A 85 -15.77 15.68 1.74
N PRO A 86 -16.24 16.11 2.92
CA PRO A 86 -15.85 17.37 3.55
C PRO A 86 -14.34 17.45 3.85
N PHE A 87 -13.73 16.33 4.24
CA PHE A 87 -12.29 16.28 4.46
C PHE A 87 -11.49 16.62 3.19
N PHE A 88 -11.90 16.07 2.05
CA PHE A 88 -11.26 16.37 0.76
C PHE A 88 -11.44 17.84 0.39
N VAL A 89 -12.64 18.40 0.56
CA VAL A 89 -12.94 19.82 0.26
C VAL A 89 -12.02 20.74 1.06
N LEU A 90 -11.84 20.48 2.36
CA LEU A 90 -10.92 21.24 3.20
C LEU A 90 -9.46 21.12 2.76
N LEU A 91 -9.02 19.88 2.46
CA LEU A 91 -7.64 19.62 2.00
C LEU A 91 -7.37 20.32 0.66
N ALA A 92 -8.30 20.22 -0.29
CA ALA A 92 -8.20 20.85 -1.60
C ALA A 92 -8.26 22.39 -1.50
N HIS A 93 -9.06 22.93 -0.56
CA HIS A 93 -9.08 24.36 -0.28
C HIS A 93 -7.69 24.84 0.20
N VAL A 94 -7.13 24.17 1.19
CA VAL A 94 -5.78 24.52 1.72
C VAL A 94 -4.73 24.43 0.62
N ALA A 95 -4.72 23.36 -0.18
CA ALA A 95 -3.81 23.23 -1.32
C ALA A 95 -4.00 24.35 -2.34
N GLY A 96 -5.24 24.75 -2.61
CA GLY A 96 -5.60 25.84 -3.50
C GLY A 96 -5.13 27.22 -3.01
N LEU A 97 -4.92 27.42 -1.72
CA LEU A 97 -4.37 28.67 -1.16
C LEU A 97 -2.85 28.79 -1.35
N ILE A 98 -2.14 27.67 -1.54
CA ILE A 98 -0.68 27.70 -1.73
C ILE A 98 -0.38 28.18 -3.17
N PRO A 99 0.41 29.25 -3.38
CA PRO A 99 0.61 29.88 -4.69
C PRO A 99 1.59 29.10 -5.59
N MET A 100 1.39 27.78 -5.76
CA MET A 100 2.24 26.90 -6.58
C MET A 100 1.99 27.07 -8.08
N ALA A 101 0.82 27.59 -8.47
CA ALA A 101 0.42 27.80 -9.87
C ALA A 101 -0.57 28.98 -9.95
N PRO A 102 -0.76 29.61 -11.14
CA PRO A 102 -1.68 30.75 -11.30
C PRO A 102 -3.14 30.39 -10.98
N ALA A 103 -3.64 29.29 -11.53
CA ALA A 103 -5.04 28.89 -11.38
C ALA A 103 -5.25 28.01 -10.14
N PHE A 104 -6.38 28.24 -9.44
CA PHE A 104 -6.78 27.41 -8.28
C PHE A 104 -6.95 25.94 -8.68
N ALA A 105 -7.56 25.66 -9.84
CA ALA A 105 -7.75 24.31 -10.38
C ALA A 105 -6.42 23.56 -10.53
N THR A 106 -5.40 24.23 -11.12
CA THR A 106 -4.06 23.63 -11.28
C THR A 106 -3.43 23.27 -9.94
N ARG A 107 -3.62 24.09 -8.91
CA ARG A 107 -3.09 23.82 -7.56
C ARG A 107 -3.73 22.58 -6.94
N VAL A 108 -5.04 22.39 -7.15
CA VAL A 108 -5.76 21.20 -6.71
C VAL A 108 -5.32 19.96 -7.51
N ASN A 109 -5.04 20.10 -8.81
CA ASN A 109 -4.48 19.02 -9.63
C ASN A 109 -3.07 18.64 -9.17
N ILE A 110 -2.24 19.60 -8.74
CA ILE A 110 -0.93 19.32 -8.12
C ILE A 110 -1.09 18.49 -6.83
N LEU A 111 -2.10 18.78 -5.99
CA LEU A 111 -2.41 17.94 -4.82
C LEU A 111 -2.67 16.48 -5.23
N ALA A 112 -3.45 16.25 -6.28
CA ALA A 112 -3.72 14.92 -6.79
C ALA A 112 -2.42 14.21 -7.23
N ALA A 113 -1.55 14.92 -7.98
CA ALA A 113 -0.25 14.42 -8.40
C ALA A 113 0.67 14.05 -7.21
N VAL A 114 0.72 14.91 -6.18
CA VAL A 114 1.49 14.67 -4.94
C VAL A 114 0.98 13.42 -4.22
N CYS A 115 -0.32 13.31 -4.01
CA CYS A 115 -0.92 12.16 -3.32
C CYS A 115 -0.63 10.85 -4.05
N SER A 116 -0.80 10.83 -5.38
CA SER A 116 -0.54 9.63 -6.18
C SER A 116 0.94 9.26 -6.22
N ALA A 117 1.83 10.22 -6.35
CA ALA A 117 3.27 10.00 -6.34
C ALA A 117 3.76 9.47 -4.98
N ALA A 118 3.27 10.06 -3.88
CA ALA A 118 3.57 9.57 -2.53
C ALA A 118 3.04 8.13 -2.32
N SER A 119 1.83 7.85 -2.81
CA SER A 119 1.25 6.51 -2.80
C SER A 119 2.13 5.52 -3.58
N ALA A 120 2.66 5.89 -4.75
CA ALA A 120 3.55 5.05 -5.54
C ALA A 120 4.81 4.66 -4.77
N GLY A 121 5.39 5.58 -4.00
CA GLY A 121 6.53 5.29 -3.11
C GLY A 121 6.19 4.26 -2.03
N MET A 122 5.00 4.33 -1.42
CA MET A 122 4.54 3.34 -0.43
C MET A 122 4.32 1.96 -1.10
N TRP A 123 3.70 1.92 -2.27
CA TRP A 123 3.50 0.68 -3.02
C TRP A 123 4.80 0.05 -3.48
N PHE A 124 5.83 0.86 -3.79
CA PHE A 124 7.18 0.36 -4.01
C PHE A 124 7.69 -0.43 -2.80
N LEU A 125 7.60 0.15 -1.60
CA LEU A 125 8.07 -0.48 -0.36
C LEU A 125 7.29 -1.75 -0.02
N ILE A 126 5.95 -1.73 -0.19
CA ILE A 126 5.10 -2.89 0.02
C ILE A 126 5.49 -4.03 -0.94
N THR A 127 5.68 -3.70 -2.23
CA THR A 127 6.09 -4.68 -3.24
C THR A 127 7.48 -5.25 -2.92
N GLU A 128 8.45 -4.40 -2.59
CA GLU A 128 9.79 -4.82 -2.19
C GLU A 128 9.72 -5.80 -1.02
N ARG A 129 8.90 -5.50 0.00
CA ARG A 129 8.72 -6.36 1.18
C ARG A 129 8.10 -7.71 0.83
N VAL A 130 7.05 -7.72 0.00
CA VAL A 130 6.40 -8.97 -0.45
C VAL A 130 7.40 -9.85 -1.21
N LEU A 131 8.29 -9.25 -1.99
CA LEU A 131 9.28 -9.98 -2.78
C LEU A 131 10.44 -10.57 -1.94
N VAL A 132 10.58 -10.22 -0.66
CA VAL A 132 11.64 -10.77 0.22
C VAL A 132 11.60 -12.29 0.28
N GLY A 133 10.42 -12.89 0.32
CA GLY A 133 10.25 -14.35 0.35
C GLY A 133 10.52 -15.06 -0.97
N TRP A 134 10.65 -14.34 -2.08
CA TRP A 134 10.75 -14.88 -3.44
C TRP A 134 12.10 -14.56 -4.10
N LEU A 135 12.61 -13.36 -3.86
CA LEU A 135 13.84 -12.86 -4.50
C LEU A 135 14.92 -12.58 -3.45
N PRO A 136 16.02 -13.35 -3.44
CA PRO A 136 17.05 -13.24 -2.41
C PRO A 136 17.87 -11.95 -2.52
N ALA A 137 18.12 -11.47 -3.75
CA ALA A 137 18.99 -10.32 -3.97
C ALA A 137 18.21 -9.00 -3.88
N ARG A 138 18.74 -8.03 -3.12
CA ARG A 138 18.14 -6.70 -2.92
C ARG A 138 17.84 -5.97 -4.23
N TRP A 139 18.75 -6.03 -5.21
CA TRP A 139 18.57 -5.37 -6.49
C TRP A 139 17.37 -5.92 -7.28
N GLN A 140 17.08 -7.23 -7.16
CA GLN A 140 15.92 -7.85 -7.81
C GLN A 140 14.61 -7.33 -7.21
N ARG A 141 14.57 -7.16 -5.89
CA ARG A 141 13.39 -6.60 -5.18
C ARG A 141 13.19 -5.12 -5.53
N ILE A 142 14.27 -4.34 -5.61
CA ILE A 142 14.22 -2.94 -6.07
C ILE A 142 13.70 -2.87 -7.50
N LEU A 143 14.19 -3.74 -8.39
CA LEU A 143 13.68 -3.81 -9.77
C LEU A 143 12.20 -4.18 -9.80
N GLY A 144 11.78 -5.18 -9.01
CA GLY A 144 10.36 -5.57 -8.91
C GLY A 144 9.48 -4.43 -8.41
N GLY A 145 9.89 -3.71 -7.36
CA GLY A 145 9.21 -2.52 -6.87
C GLY A 145 9.13 -1.40 -7.90
N SER A 146 10.22 -1.16 -8.63
CA SER A 146 10.27 -0.16 -9.71
C SER A 146 9.33 -0.50 -10.87
N LEU A 147 9.28 -1.77 -11.29
CA LEU A 147 8.37 -2.24 -12.33
C LEU A 147 6.90 -2.14 -11.89
N ALA A 148 6.60 -2.50 -10.65
CA ALA A 148 5.24 -2.39 -10.11
C ALA A 148 4.78 -0.93 -10.10
N VAL A 149 5.64 0.01 -9.66
CA VAL A 149 5.35 1.44 -9.70
C VAL A 149 5.20 1.94 -11.13
N LEU A 150 6.08 1.56 -12.05
CA LEU A 150 6.00 1.96 -13.45
C LEU A 150 4.65 1.54 -14.06
N ILE A 151 4.28 0.26 -13.92
CA ILE A 151 3.01 -0.27 -14.45
C ILE A 151 1.81 0.41 -13.78
N GLY A 152 1.82 0.52 -12.45
CA GLY A 152 0.71 1.08 -11.69
C GLY A 152 0.52 2.57 -11.96
N ALA A 153 1.59 3.37 -11.94
CA ALA A 153 1.52 4.81 -12.15
C ALA A 153 1.20 5.20 -13.59
N THR A 154 1.55 4.36 -14.59
CA THR A 154 1.23 4.60 -16.01
C THR A 154 -0.07 3.93 -16.46
N ALA A 155 -0.72 3.14 -15.59
CA ALA A 155 -2.05 2.60 -15.88
C ALA A 155 -3.03 3.75 -16.13
N PHE A 156 -3.81 3.68 -17.21
CA PHE A 156 -4.66 4.77 -17.69
C PHE A 156 -5.52 5.41 -16.60
N THR A 157 -6.20 4.59 -15.80
CA THR A 157 -7.08 5.09 -14.73
C THR A 157 -6.30 5.86 -13.66
N VAL A 158 -5.17 5.29 -13.20
CA VAL A 158 -4.34 5.94 -12.16
C VAL A 158 -3.74 7.23 -12.68
N TRP A 159 -3.19 7.21 -13.91
CA TRP A 159 -2.64 8.40 -14.55
C TRP A 159 -3.69 9.49 -14.67
N ASN A 160 -4.84 9.19 -15.30
CA ASN A 160 -5.89 10.18 -15.52
C ASN A 160 -6.33 10.85 -14.21
N GLN A 161 -6.56 10.07 -13.15
CA GLN A 161 -6.94 10.60 -11.84
C GLN A 161 -5.83 11.38 -11.14
N SER A 162 -4.56 11.13 -11.51
CA SER A 162 -3.40 11.77 -10.88
C SER A 162 -3.04 13.12 -11.53
N VAL A 163 -3.38 13.32 -12.79
CA VAL A 163 -3.07 14.55 -13.54
C VAL A 163 -4.24 15.53 -13.59
N VAL A 164 -5.42 15.05 -13.25
CA VAL A 164 -6.66 15.84 -13.12
C VAL A 164 -7.37 15.38 -11.85
N ASN A 165 -7.68 16.31 -10.96
CA ASN A 165 -8.40 15.97 -9.74
C ASN A 165 -9.90 15.80 -10.04
N GLU A 166 -10.35 14.56 -10.21
CA GLU A 166 -11.77 14.31 -10.43
C GLU A 166 -12.55 14.29 -9.10
N LYS A 167 -12.03 13.57 -8.10
CA LYS A 167 -12.63 13.40 -6.76
C LYS A 167 -11.56 13.16 -5.71
N VAL A 168 -11.97 12.49 -4.63
CA VAL A 168 -11.12 12.11 -3.48
C VAL A 168 -10.17 10.93 -3.76
N TYR A 169 -10.17 10.36 -4.96
CA TYR A 169 -9.52 9.07 -5.24
C TYR A 169 -8.03 9.05 -4.92
N THR A 170 -7.29 10.07 -5.33
CA THR A 170 -5.84 10.14 -5.12
C THR A 170 -5.47 10.29 -3.66
N VAL A 171 -6.25 11.07 -2.90
CA VAL A 171 -6.10 11.23 -1.45
C VAL A 171 -6.41 9.89 -0.75
N SER A 172 -7.51 9.23 -1.12
CA SER A 172 -7.88 7.92 -0.57
C SER A 172 -6.82 6.85 -0.88
N LEU A 173 -6.26 6.86 -2.10
CA LEU A 173 -5.18 5.96 -2.50
C LEU A 173 -3.94 6.15 -1.63
N LEU A 174 -3.57 7.40 -1.32
CA LEU A 174 -2.45 7.69 -0.42
C LEU A 174 -2.70 7.16 1.00
N PHE A 175 -3.87 7.44 1.58
CA PHE A 175 -4.20 6.94 2.92
C PHE A 175 -4.21 5.42 2.97
N PHE A 176 -4.78 4.78 1.96
CA PHE A 176 -4.77 3.32 1.85
C PHE A 176 -3.34 2.76 1.77
N ALA A 177 -2.47 3.38 0.98
CA ALA A 177 -1.07 2.98 0.85
C ALA A 177 -0.30 3.17 2.17
N ILE A 178 -0.52 4.30 2.89
CA ILE A 178 0.09 4.57 4.20
C ILE A 178 -0.34 3.50 5.21
N VAL A 179 -1.65 3.24 5.35
CA VAL A 179 -2.16 2.25 6.30
C VAL A 179 -1.61 0.86 5.97
N SER A 180 -1.59 0.49 4.69
CA SER A 180 -1.04 -0.79 4.24
C SER A 180 0.45 -0.92 4.59
N TRP A 181 1.24 0.14 4.35
CA TRP A 181 2.66 0.14 4.70
C TRP A 181 2.89 0.05 6.21
N LEU A 182 2.14 0.82 7.00
CA LEU A 182 2.23 0.78 8.46
C LEU A 182 1.85 -0.61 9.00
N THR A 183 0.82 -1.24 8.43
CA THR A 183 0.44 -2.62 8.78
C THR A 183 1.56 -3.60 8.48
N VAL A 184 2.20 -3.48 7.32
CA VAL A 184 3.37 -4.32 6.95
C VAL A 184 4.51 -4.11 7.95
N ARG A 185 4.82 -2.87 8.31
CA ARG A 185 5.87 -2.55 9.29
C ARG A 185 5.55 -3.09 10.69
N TRP A 186 4.30 -2.95 11.11
CA TRP A 186 3.86 -3.50 12.40
C TRP A 186 3.92 -5.03 12.44
N CYS A 187 3.62 -5.71 11.33
CA CYS A 187 3.78 -7.16 11.25
C CYS A 187 5.25 -7.60 11.26
N ASP A 188 6.17 -6.76 10.76
CA ASP A 188 7.61 -7.04 10.79
C ASP A 188 8.22 -6.83 12.18
N ASP A 189 7.76 -5.82 12.92
CA ASP A 189 8.27 -5.43 14.23
C ASP A 189 7.11 -4.93 15.13
N PRO A 190 6.39 -5.86 15.79
CA PRO A 190 5.21 -5.51 16.61
C PRO A 190 5.56 -4.79 17.92
N GLU A 191 6.82 -4.85 18.35
CA GLU A 191 7.27 -4.23 19.60
C GLU A 191 7.97 -2.87 19.37
N GLY A 192 8.28 -2.51 18.10
CA GLY A 192 8.66 -1.23 17.54
C GLY A 192 9.78 -0.47 18.20
#